data_fa524e9cf06efb91470ce6b91585b8ab
#
_entry.id   fa524e9cf06efb91470ce6b91585b8ab
#
_cell.length_a   1.000
_cell.length_b   1.000
_cell.length_c   1.000
_cell.angle_alpha   90.00
_cell.angle_beta   90.00
_cell.angle_gamma   90.00
#
_symmetry.space_group_name_H-M   'P 1'
#
loop_
_entity.id
_entity.type
_entity.pdbx_description
1 polymer ?
#
loop_
_entity_poly.entity_id
_entity_poly.type
_entity_poly.pdbx_seq_one_letter_code
_entity_poly.pdbx_strand_id
1 'polypeptide(L)'
;GGYASSTVSGAHSRRYHGLLVAALNPPVGRTVLLSKLEESIVVNGSDSNEFSGESRFDLSANQYPGVVYPKGYQHLYAFERDLFPEFYYRAGGIELKKTFAALHGQNTTLILYEVLKSSTPFQLELLPLSSSRDFHQLSHANDDIGKQYLFEDGIYRTLNYQGGAEIFISVPKAEFIEQQGWYYNFEYAKE
;
A
#
# COMPACT_ATOMS: atom_id res chain seq x y z
N GLY A 1 3.66 -21.06 -3.44
CA GLY A 1 3.74 -20.19 -2.30
C GLY A 1 2.98 -18.89 -2.46
N GLY A 2 3.07 -18.04 -1.46
CA GLY A 2 2.61 -16.66 -1.55
C GLY A 2 3.51 -15.81 -2.45
N TYR A 3 3.04 -14.60 -2.77
CA TYR A 3 3.79 -13.66 -3.59
C TYR A 3 3.35 -12.22 -3.33
N ALA A 4 4.17 -11.26 -3.79
CA ALA A 4 3.81 -9.86 -3.96
C ALA A 4 3.92 -9.50 -5.44
N SER A 5 2.95 -8.80 -5.98
CA SER A 5 2.98 -8.32 -7.36
C SER A 5 2.16 -7.05 -7.55
N SER A 6 2.66 -6.17 -8.41
CA SER A 6 2.03 -4.91 -8.80
C SER A 6 2.48 -4.53 -10.20
N THR A 7 2.06 -3.37 -10.69
CA THR A 7 2.61 -2.72 -11.88
C THR A 7 3.64 -1.67 -11.46
N VAL A 8 4.46 -1.22 -12.39
CA VAL A 8 5.44 -0.14 -12.14
C VAL A 8 4.75 1.17 -11.77
N SER A 9 3.59 1.46 -12.34
CA SER A 9 2.80 2.65 -12.00
C SER A 9 2.09 2.56 -10.65
N GLY A 10 2.03 1.37 -10.02
CA GLY A 10 1.24 1.11 -8.82
C GLY A 10 -0.25 0.85 -9.07
N ALA A 11 -0.78 1.17 -10.26
CA ALA A 11 -2.15 0.84 -10.62
C ALA A 11 -2.26 -0.65 -10.95
N HIS A 12 -3.04 -1.39 -10.17
CA HIS A 12 -3.23 -2.81 -10.40
C HIS A 12 -4.05 -3.04 -11.67
N SER A 13 -3.51 -3.81 -12.61
CA SER A 13 -4.18 -4.17 -13.86
C SER A 13 -4.85 -5.53 -13.85
N ARG A 14 -4.67 -6.30 -12.78
CA ARG A 14 -5.24 -7.64 -12.60
C ARG A 14 -5.73 -7.83 -11.18
N ARG A 15 -6.82 -8.60 -11.00
CA ARG A 15 -7.30 -9.01 -9.66
C ARG A 15 -6.26 -9.81 -8.86
N TYR A 16 -5.33 -10.46 -9.55
CA TYR A 16 -4.23 -11.24 -8.96
C TYR A 16 -3.11 -10.39 -8.36
N HIS A 17 -3.06 -9.09 -8.62
CA HIS A 17 -2.10 -8.21 -7.98
C HIS A 17 -2.44 -8.04 -6.50
N GLY A 18 -1.41 -7.96 -5.70
CA GLY A 18 -1.46 -7.70 -4.26
C GLY A 18 -0.08 -7.60 -3.66
N LEU A 19 0.07 -6.80 -2.63
CA LEU A 19 1.34 -6.65 -1.92
C LEU A 19 1.59 -7.80 -0.93
N LEU A 20 0.51 -8.49 -0.52
CA LEU A 20 0.59 -9.76 0.19
C LEU A 20 -0.52 -10.69 -0.32
N VAL A 21 -0.16 -11.58 -1.22
CA VAL A 21 -1.01 -12.70 -1.65
C VAL A 21 -0.48 -13.95 -0.94
N ALA A 22 -1.15 -14.32 0.15
CA ALA A 22 -0.72 -15.37 1.04
C ALA A 22 -1.19 -16.74 0.54
N ALA A 23 -0.33 -17.76 0.65
CA ALA A 23 -0.69 -19.15 0.40
C ALA A 23 -1.18 -19.79 1.71
N LEU A 24 -2.46 -19.59 2.02
CA LEU A 24 -3.06 -20.09 3.25
C LEU A 24 -3.38 -21.60 3.18
N ASN A 25 -3.76 -22.08 1.99
CA ASN A 25 -4.08 -23.48 1.75
C ASN A 25 -3.31 -24.00 0.53
N PRO A 26 -1.99 -24.24 0.63
CA PRO A 26 -1.21 -24.80 -0.47
C PRO A 26 -1.74 -26.17 -0.95
N PRO A 27 -1.63 -26.49 -2.26
CA PRO A 27 -0.94 -25.72 -3.30
C PRO A 27 -1.80 -24.66 -3.98
N VAL A 28 -3.10 -24.64 -3.79
CA VAL A 28 -4.03 -23.87 -4.64
C VAL A 28 -4.68 -22.67 -3.96
N GLY A 29 -4.96 -22.73 -2.68
CA GLY A 29 -5.67 -21.68 -1.93
C GLY A 29 -4.78 -20.47 -1.66
N ARG A 30 -5.00 -19.37 -2.37
CA ARG A 30 -4.33 -18.07 -2.15
C ARG A 30 -5.34 -17.00 -1.80
N THR A 31 -4.95 -16.15 -0.87
CA THR A 31 -5.78 -15.05 -0.38
C THR A 31 -5.03 -13.74 -0.51
N VAL A 32 -5.64 -12.75 -1.14
CA VAL A 32 -5.11 -11.39 -1.16
C VAL A 32 -5.43 -10.77 0.20
N LEU A 33 -4.43 -10.69 1.06
CA LEU A 33 -4.55 -10.10 2.40
C LEU A 33 -4.32 -8.60 2.36
N LEU A 34 -3.19 -8.16 1.78
CA LEU A 34 -2.90 -6.76 1.52
C LEU A 34 -2.94 -6.52 0.01
N SER A 35 -3.97 -5.84 -0.44
CA SER A 35 -4.10 -5.49 -1.85
C SER A 35 -3.09 -4.42 -2.24
N LYS A 36 -3.10 -3.30 -1.55
CA LYS A 36 -2.28 -2.12 -1.84
C LYS A 36 -1.83 -1.44 -0.56
N LEU A 37 -0.88 -0.55 -0.72
CA LEU A 37 -0.50 0.46 0.25
C LEU A 37 -0.59 1.81 -0.46
N GLU A 38 -1.54 2.66 -0.05
CA GLU A 38 -1.59 4.03 -0.53
C GLU A 38 -0.55 4.84 0.24
N GLU A 39 0.24 5.61 -0.47
CA GLU A 39 1.41 6.30 0.07
C GLU A 39 1.38 7.77 -0.31
N SER A 40 1.69 8.64 0.64
CA SER A 40 1.75 10.08 0.38
C SER A 40 2.91 10.72 1.13
N ILE A 41 3.62 11.61 0.47
CA ILE A 41 4.57 12.53 1.09
C ILE A 41 3.79 13.78 1.49
N VAL A 42 3.86 14.13 2.77
CA VAL A 42 3.21 15.31 3.33
C VAL A 42 4.27 16.25 3.85
N VAL A 43 4.32 17.46 3.31
CA VAL A 43 5.27 18.51 3.68
C VAL A 43 4.49 19.63 4.35
N ASN A 44 4.80 19.89 5.60
CA ASN A 44 4.23 21.05 6.31
C ASN A 44 4.92 22.32 5.85
N GLY A 45 4.14 23.34 5.49
CA GLY A 45 4.67 24.63 5.12
C GLY A 45 5.47 25.27 6.26
N SER A 46 6.67 25.73 5.95
CA SER A 46 7.60 26.30 6.94
C SER A 46 7.37 27.80 7.22
N ASP A 47 6.39 28.43 6.58
CA ASP A 47 6.18 29.87 6.72
C ASP A 47 5.17 30.19 7.81
N SER A 48 5.59 31.13 8.67
CA SER A 48 4.82 31.71 9.77
C SER A 48 3.61 32.58 9.35
N ASN A 49 3.21 32.53 8.07
CA ASN A 49 2.02 33.17 7.56
C ASN A 49 0.85 32.18 7.56
N GLU A 50 -0.28 32.56 8.09
CA GLU A 50 -1.51 31.77 8.29
C GLU A 50 -2.12 31.14 7.02
N PHE A 51 -1.42 31.19 5.87
CA PHE A 51 -1.81 30.62 4.57
C PHE A 51 -0.85 29.55 4.03
N SER A 52 0.18 29.11 4.76
CA SER A 52 1.05 28.01 4.33
C SER A 52 0.37 26.67 4.59
N GLY A 53 -0.45 26.25 3.65
CA GLY A 53 -1.12 24.96 3.70
C GLY A 53 -0.16 23.78 3.58
N GLU A 54 -0.53 22.69 4.19
CA GLU A 54 0.08 21.37 4.00
C GLU A 54 0.09 21.00 2.51
N SER A 55 1.24 20.58 1.99
CA SER A 55 1.37 20.07 0.63
C SER A 55 1.45 18.56 0.63
N ARG A 56 0.48 17.91 -0.03
CA ARG A 56 0.37 16.46 -0.14
C ARG A 56 0.73 16.00 -1.55
N PHE A 57 1.57 14.98 -1.64
CA PHE A 57 1.98 14.35 -2.89
C PHE A 57 1.71 12.85 -2.79
N ASP A 58 0.64 12.39 -3.44
CA ASP A 58 0.30 10.98 -3.48
C ASP A 58 1.26 10.25 -4.41
N LEU A 59 1.81 9.12 -3.93
CA LEU A 59 2.73 8.28 -4.71
C LEU A 59 2.00 7.07 -5.32
N SER A 60 0.78 6.83 -4.91
CA SER A 60 -0.05 5.72 -5.34
C SER A 60 -0.78 6.01 -6.65
N ALA A 61 -1.29 4.97 -7.29
CA ALA A 61 -2.18 5.09 -8.44
C ALA A 61 -3.22 3.97 -8.43
N ASN A 62 -4.46 4.30 -8.75
CA ASN A 62 -5.58 3.37 -8.86
C ASN A 62 -6.28 3.55 -10.20
N GLN A 63 -6.60 2.45 -10.87
CA GLN A 63 -7.42 2.46 -12.07
C GLN A 63 -8.90 2.40 -11.68
N TYR A 64 -9.64 3.40 -12.13
CA TYR A 64 -11.09 3.45 -12.07
C TYR A 64 -11.65 3.53 -13.49
N PRO A 65 -12.98 3.33 -13.73
CA PRO A 65 -13.58 3.50 -15.05
C PRO A 65 -13.23 4.85 -15.66
N GLY A 66 -12.48 4.83 -16.75
CA GLY A 66 -12.09 6.01 -17.51
C GLY A 66 -11.01 6.91 -16.88
N VAL A 67 -10.47 6.60 -15.70
CA VAL A 67 -9.47 7.46 -15.03
C VAL A 67 -8.50 6.69 -14.15
N VAL A 68 -7.25 7.18 -14.10
CA VAL A 68 -6.27 6.79 -13.06
C VAL A 68 -6.19 7.90 -12.04
N TYR A 69 -6.45 7.58 -10.76
CA TYR A 69 -6.37 8.53 -9.67
C TYR A 69 -6.02 7.83 -8.33
N PRO A 70 -5.15 8.44 -7.50
CA PRO A 70 -4.28 9.54 -7.82
C PRO A 70 -3.28 9.17 -8.93
N LYS A 71 -2.49 10.14 -9.40
CA LYS A 71 -1.51 9.93 -10.48
C LYS A 71 -0.09 9.89 -9.94
N GLY A 72 0.14 9.12 -8.89
CA GLY A 72 1.43 9.04 -8.19
C GLY A 72 2.60 8.61 -9.07
N TYR A 73 2.32 7.89 -10.17
CA TYR A 73 3.33 7.55 -11.17
C TYR A 73 4.01 8.78 -11.81
N GLN A 74 3.42 9.97 -11.73
CA GLN A 74 4.05 11.20 -12.21
C GLN A 74 5.24 11.63 -11.35
N HIS A 75 5.32 11.15 -10.11
CA HIS A 75 6.44 11.36 -9.20
C HIS A 75 7.52 10.28 -9.32
N LEU A 76 7.22 9.16 -10.00
CA LEU A 76 8.17 8.08 -10.25
C LEU A 76 9.14 8.49 -11.37
N TYR A 77 10.42 8.70 -11.04
CA TYR A 77 11.41 9.10 -12.02
C TYR A 77 12.34 7.96 -12.47
N ALA A 78 12.44 6.87 -11.70
CA ALA A 78 13.18 5.68 -12.09
C ALA A 78 12.56 4.43 -11.48
N PHE A 79 12.72 3.31 -12.18
CA PHE A 79 12.40 1.97 -11.72
C PHE A 79 13.57 1.06 -12.10
N GLU A 80 14.08 0.34 -11.12
CA GLU A 80 15.15 -0.62 -11.30
C GLU A 80 14.72 -1.99 -10.80
N ARG A 81 15.22 -3.03 -11.42
CA ARG A 81 14.96 -4.40 -11.03
C ARG A 81 16.22 -5.23 -11.21
N ASP A 82 16.92 -5.45 -10.11
CA ASP A 82 17.97 -6.45 -10.01
C ASP A 82 17.46 -7.60 -9.12
N LEU A 83 17.93 -7.70 -7.90
CA LEU A 83 17.45 -8.70 -6.95
C LEU A 83 16.03 -8.39 -6.45
N PHE A 84 15.75 -7.13 -6.19
CA PHE A 84 14.45 -6.63 -5.76
C PHE A 84 13.97 -5.50 -6.67
N PRO A 85 12.66 -5.29 -6.83
CA PRO A 85 12.13 -4.12 -7.50
C PRO A 85 12.33 -2.87 -6.64
N GLU A 86 12.92 -1.84 -7.23
CA GLU A 86 13.20 -0.56 -6.61
C GLU A 86 12.53 0.58 -7.39
N PHE A 87 11.83 1.43 -6.67
CA PHE A 87 11.05 2.54 -7.20
C PHE A 87 11.61 3.84 -6.63
N TYR A 88 11.89 4.80 -7.49
CA TYR A 88 12.50 6.07 -7.12
C TYR A 88 11.53 7.20 -7.39
N TYR A 89 11.09 7.88 -6.33
CA TYR A 89 10.13 8.97 -6.39
C TYR A 89 10.78 10.30 -6.08
N ARG A 90 10.26 11.37 -6.71
CA ARG A 90 10.64 12.74 -6.42
C ARG A 90 9.39 13.61 -6.34
N ALA A 91 9.13 14.18 -5.16
CA ALA A 91 8.00 15.05 -4.89
C ALA A 91 8.28 16.00 -3.72
N GLY A 92 7.83 17.22 -3.77
CA GLY A 92 7.93 18.19 -2.66
C GLY A 92 9.35 18.48 -2.17
N GLY A 93 10.37 18.31 -3.01
CA GLY A 93 11.78 18.46 -2.60
C GLY A 93 12.37 17.22 -1.91
N ILE A 94 11.61 16.12 -1.88
CA ILE A 94 12.00 14.84 -1.30
C ILE A 94 12.34 13.85 -2.42
N GLU A 95 13.40 13.08 -2.25
CA GLU A 95 13.71 11.90 -3.07
C GLU A 95 13.64 10.66 -2.18
N LEU A 96 12.76 9.73 -2.56
CA LEU A 96 12.45 8.53 -1.81
C LEU A 96 12.67 7.29 -2.67
N LYS A 97 13.39 6.30 -2.14
CA LYS A 97 13.46 4.96 -2.73
C LYS A 97 12.56 4.02 -1.95
N LYS A 98 11.81 3.20 -2.67
CA LYS A 98 10.95 2.14 -2.14
C LYS A 98 11.37 0.81 -2.73
N THR A 99 11.60 -0.17 -1.88
CA THR A 99 12.02 -1.52 -2.27
C THR A 99 11.04 -2.54 -1.72
N PHE A 100 10.69 -3.55 -2.53
CA PHE A 100 9.85 -4.67 -2.11
C PHE A 100 10.66 -5.96 -2.02
N ALA A 101 10.42 -6.73 -0.95
CA ALA A 101 10.97 -8.07 -0.80
C ALA A 101 9.93 -9.00 -0.17
N ALA A 102 9.65 -10.13 -0.82
CA ALA A 102 8.85 -11.20 -0.23
C ALA A 102 9.78 -12.19 0.46
N LEU A 103 9.49 -12.55 1.70
CA LEU A 103 10.29 -13.52 2.44
C LEU A 103 10.00 -14.94 1.94
N HIS A 104 11.06 -15.66 1.55
CA HIS A 104 10.92 -17.02 1.04
C HIS A 104 10.33 -17.96 2.10
N GLY A 105 9.31 -18.72 1.71
CA GLY A 105 8.64 -19.69 2.58
C GLY A 105 7.71 -19.09 3.63
N GLN A 106 7.50 -17.76 3.64
CA GLN A 106 6.63 -17.08 4.58
C GLN A 106 5.57 -16.25 3.84
N ASN A 107 4.42 -16.03 4.49
CA ASN A 107 3.41 -15.08 4.04
C ASN A 107 3.74 -13.69 4.58
N THR A 108 4.87 -13.15 4.16
CA THR A 108 5.42 -11.89 4.64
C THR A 108 6.01 -11.08 3.48
N THR A 109 5.66 -9.82 3.41
CA THR A 109 6.24 -8.84 2.48
C THR A 109 6.91 -7.73 3.29
N LEU A 110 8.14 -7.41 2.94
CA LEU A 110 8.86 -6.25 3.44
C LEU A 110 8.75 -5.12 2.41
N ILE A 111 8.47 -3.93 2.89
CA ILE A 111 8.47 -2.71 2.10
C ILE A 111 9.43 -1.74 2.80
N LEU A 112 10.54 -1.42 2.14
CA LEU A 112 11.56 -0.55 2.69
C LEU A 112 11.48 0.82 2.03
N TYR A 113 11.55 1.87 2.83
CA TYR A 113 11.65 3.24 2.38
C TYR A 113 12.98 3.82 2.81
N GLU A 114 13.69 4.40 1.86
CA GLU A 114 14.96 5.08 2.06
C GLU A 114 14.86 6.51 1.56
N VAL A 115 15.10 7.47 2.45
CA VAL A 115 15.14 8.89 2.09
C VAL A 115 16.51 9.18 1.48
N LEU A 116 16.57 9.37 0.17
CA LEU A 116 17.80 9.67 -0.55
C LEU A 116 18.18 11.15 -0.42
N LYS A 117 17.14 12.01 -0.40
CA LYS A 117 17.31 13.46 -0.26
C LYS A 117 16.06 14.05 0.37
N SER A 118 16.26 15.03 1.25
CA SER A 118 15.18 15.83 1.80
C SER A 118 15.64 17.27 1.96
N SER A 119 14.88 18.22 1.44
CA SER A 119 15.11 19.65 1.62
C SER A 119 14.37 20.22 2.83
N THR A 120 13.43 19.48 3.40
CA THR A 120 12.57 19.91 4.51
C THR A 120 12.04 18.68 5.27
N PRO A 121 11.67 18.79 6.53
CA PRO A 121 10.95 17.74 7.25
C PRO A 121 9.65 17.39 6.53
N PHE A 122 9.30 16.10 6.52
CA PHE A 122 8.07 15.59 5.92
C PHE A 122 7.55 14.40 6.70
N GLN A 123 6.30 14.07 6.46
CA GLN A 123 5.68 12.84 6.93
C GLN A 123 5.47 11.91 5.73
N LEU A 124 5.69 10.61 5.92
CA LEU A 124 5.30 9.58 4.99
C LEU A 124 4.04 8.91 5.55
N GLU A 125 2.91 9.18 4.92
CA GLU A 125 1.65 8.55 5.27
C GLU A 125 1.48 7.25 4.50
N LEU A 126 1.06 6.20 5.21
CA LEU A 126 0.84 4.86 4.68
C LEU A 126 -0.57 4.40 5.02
N LEU A 127 -1.41 4.15 4.00
CA LEU A 127 -2.77 3.64 4.18
C LEU A 127 -2.88 2.24 3.57
N PRO A 128 -2.87 1.18 4.40
CA PRO A 128 -3.02 -0.18 3.93
C PRO A 128 -4.45 -0.48 3.46
N LEU A 129 -4.59 -1.05 2.26
CA LEU A 129 -5.85 -1.56 1.73
C LEU A 129 -5.88 -3.09 1.86
N SER A 130 -6.43 -3.58 2.96
CA SER A 130 -6.63 -5.01 3.20
C SER A 130 -7.89 -5.52 2.50
N SER A 131 -7.93 -6.78 2.08
CA SER A 131 -9.11 -7.35 1.40
C SER A 131 -9.54 -8.72 1.89
N SER A 132 -8.62 -9.59 2.27
CA SER A 132 -8.86 -10.98 2.72
C SER A 132 -9.78 -11.77 1.78
N ARG A 133 -9.63 -11.59 0.46
CA ARG A 133 -10.42 -12.24 -0.57
C ARG A 133 -9.67 -13.39 -1.23
N ASP A 134 -10.37 -14.40 -1.70
CA ASP A 134 -9.80 -15.35 -2.65
C ASP A 134 -9.25 -14.60 -3.87
N PHE A 135 -8.06 -14.99 -4.35
CA PHE A 135 -7.38 -14.24 -5.41
C PHE A 135 -8.05 -14.36 -6.79
N HIS A 136 -8.94 -15.34 -7.00
CA HIS A 136 -9.79 -15.47 -8.21
C HIS A 136 -11.05 -14.61 -8.16
N GLN A 137 -11.41 -14.07 -6.99
CA GLN A 137 -12.65 -13.34 -6.78
C GLN A 137 -12.41 -11.84 -6.59
N LEU A 138 -13.47 -11.06 -6.74
CA LEU A 138 -13.52 -9.66 -6.35
C LEU A 138 -14.33 -9.53 -5.06
N SER A 139 -14.00 -8.52 -4.26
CA SER A 139 -14.78 -8.15 -3.08
C SER A 139 -15.67 -6.97 -3.39
N HIS A 140 -16.84 -6.96 -2.79
CA HIS A 140 -17.76 -5.83 -2.76
C HIS A 140 -17.94 -5.39 -1.31
N ALA A 141 -18.29 -4.11 -1.12
CA ALA A 141 -18.59 -3.59 0.21
C ALA A 141 -19.70 -4.41 0.85
N ASN A 142 -19.49 -4.81 2.09
CA ASN A 142 -20.45 -5.58 2.89
C ASN A 142 -20.26 -5.26 4.38
N ASP A 143 -21.22 -5.67 5.18
CA ASP A 143 -21.21 -5.43 6.64
C ASP A 143 -20.51 -6.55 7.42
N ASP A 144 -20.10 -7.63 6.76
CA ASP A 144 -19.43 -8.79 7.38
C ASP A 144 -17.97 -8.54 7.68
N ILE A 145 -17.38 -7.47 7.10
CA ILE A 145 -16.00 -7.11 7.34
C ILE A 145 -15.79 -6.70 8.80
N GLY A 146 -14.85 -7.34 9.46
CA GLY A 146 -14.50 -7.03 10.84
C GLY A 146 -13.95 -5.60 10.95
N LYS A 147 -14.49 -4.86 11.92
CA LYS A 147 -14.03 -3.50 12.25
C LYS A 147 -13.11 -3.50 13.48
N GLN A 148 -12.77 -4.69 13.97
CA GLN A 148 -11.91 -4.83 15.14
C GLN A 148 -10.44 -4.84 14.69
N TYR A 149 -9.68 -4.01 15.36
CA TYR A 149 -8.23 -3.97 15.23
C TYR A 149 -7.62 -3.78 16.61
N LEU A 150 -6.34 -4.14 16.70
CA LEU A 150 -5.49 -3.86 17.85
C LEU A 150 -4.23 -3.15 17.33
N PHE A 151 -3.85 -2.07 18.00
CA PHE A 151 -2.54 -1.46 17.79
C PHE A 151 -1.76 -1.45 19.10
N GLU A 152 -0.68 -2.20 19.14
CA GLU A 152 0.16 -2.36 20.33
C GLU A 152 1.60 -2.55 19.89
N ASP A 153 2.54 -1.91 20.59
CA ASP A 153 3.98 -2.01 20.34
C ASP A 153 4.40 -1.76 18.86
N GLY A 154 3.70 -0.86 18.17
CA GLY A 154 3.99 -0.54 16.76
C GLY A 154 3.51 -1.61 15.78
N ILE A 155 2.66 -2.52 16.21
CA ILE A 155 2.04 -3.56 15.38
C ILE A 155 0.54 -3.30 15.30
N TYR A 156 0.05 -3.08 14.09
CA TYR A 156 -1.37 -3.12 13.77
C TYR A 156 -1.77 -4.55 13.45
N ARG A 157 -2.83 -5.02 14.09
CA ARG A 157 -3.39 -6.35 13.88
C ARG A 157 -4.87 -6.22 13.55
N THR A 158 -5.32 -6.91 12.51
CA THR A 158 -6.74 -6.95 12.15
C THR A 158 -7.15 -8.31 11.63
N LEU A 159 -8.44 -8.61 11.76
CA LEU A 159 -9.10 -9.77 11.20
C LEU A 159 -10.30 -9.28 10.36
N ASN A 160 -10.16 -9.29 9.04
CA ASN A 160 -11.20 -8.77 8.16
C ASN A 160 -12.48 -9.60 8.16
N TYR A 161 -12.39 -10.92 8.28
CA TYR A 161 -13.55 -11.80 8.31
C TYR A 161 -13.39 -12.90 9.35
N GLN A 162 -14.45 -13.24 10.04
CA GLN A 162 -14.43 -14.31 11.03
C GLN A 162 -13.99 -15.64 10.40
N GLY A 163 -13.04 -16.32 11.04
CA GLY A 163 -12.43 -17.55 10.51
C GLY A 163 -11.41 -17.35 9.39
N GLY A 164 -11.14 -16.10 8.99
CA GLY A 164 -10.07 -15.74 8.06
C GLY A 164 -8.69 -15.70 8.70
N ALA A 165 -7.71 -15.24 7.94
CA ALA A 165 -6.35 -15.00 8.44
C ALA A 165 -6.24 -13.63 9.08
N GLU A 166 -5.50 -13.56 10.17
CA GLU A 166 -5.09 -12.28 10.76
C GLU A 166 -4.01 -11.62 9.91
N ILE A 167 -4.07 -10.30 9.86
CA ILE A 167 -3.10 -9.45 9.16
C ILE A 167 -2.34 -8.66 10.21
N PHE A 168 -1.02 -8.71 10.12
CA PHE A 168 -0.12 -7.94 10.97
C PHE A 168 0.66 -6.96 10.12
N ILE A 169 0.64 -5.68 10.48
CA ILE A 169 1.42 -4.63 9.83
C ILE A 169 2.26 -3.95 10.90
N SER A 170 3.57 -3.99 10.72
CA SER A 170 4.52 -3.33 11.63
C SER A 170 5.23 -2.20 10.91
N VAL A 171 5.15 -1.00 11.48
CA VAL A 171 5.87 0.19 11.01
C VAL A 171 6.59 0.79 12.22
N PRO A 172 7.90 0.57 12.36
CA PRO A 172 8.64 1.05 13.52
C PRO A 172 8.53 2.57 13.68
N LYS A 173 8.24 3.02 14.90
CA LYS A 173 8.13 4.45 15.27
C LYS A 173 7.05 5.24 14.54
N ALA A 174 6.06 4.57 13.93
CA ALA A 174 4.93 5.25 13.32
C ALA A 174 3.88 5.60 14.38
N GLU A 175 3.16 6.69 14.13
CA GLU A 175 1.89 6.97 14.78
C GLU A 175 0.78 6.25 14.03
N PHE A 176 -0.18 5.73 14.76
CA PHE A 176 -1.35 5.09 14.18
C PHE A 176 -2.55 6.04 14.24
N ILE A 177 -3.16 6.26 13.09
CA ILE A 177 -4.40 7.03 12.97
C ILE A 177 -5.46 6.10 12.39
N GLU A 178 -6.58 5.94 13.10
CA GLU A 178 -7.67 5.12 12.62
C GLU A 178 -8.34 5.77 11.41
N GLN A 179 -8.39 5.01 10.31
CA GLN A 179 -9.14 5.36 9.12
C GLN A 179 -9.81 4.11 8.56
N GLN A 180 -11.13 4.09 8.53
CA GLN A 180 -11.91 2.98 8.00
C GLN A 180 -12.71 3.42 6.78
N GLY A 181 -12.82 2.55 5.79
CA GLY A 181 -13.59 2.82 4.60
C GLY A 181 -13.40 1.78 3.52
N TRP A 182 -14.26 1.83 2.53
CA TRP A 182 -14.16 1.04 1.32
C TRP A 182 -13.65 1.89 0.17
N TYR A 183 -12.74 1.31 -0.64
CA TYR A 183 -12.38 1.83 -1.95
C TYR A 183 -13.26 1.13 -2.98
N TYR A 184 -14.00 1.90 -3.75
CA TYR A 184 -14.98 1.41 -4.71
C TYR A 184 -14.49 1.50 -6.15
N ASN A 185 -15.04 0.65 -7.03
CA ASN A 185 -14.92 0.76 -8.49
C ASN A 185 -13.49 0.62 -9.03
N PHE A 186 -12.64 -0.18 -8.38
CA PHE A 186 -11.37 -0.55 -8.99
C PHE A 186 -11.61 -1.31 -10.29
N GLU A 187 -10.88 -0.93 -11.35
CA GLU A 187 -10.92 -1.58 -12.65
C GLU A 187 -9.61 -2.34 -12.90
N TYR A 188 -9.74 -3.56 -13.43
CA TYR A 188 -8.61 -4.41 -13.78
C TYR A 188 -8.55 -4.59 -15.29
N ALA A 189 -7.79 -3.71 -15.99
CA ALA A 189 -7.79 -3.59 -17.45
C ALA A 189 -7.25 -4.81 -18.22
N LYS A 190 -6.68 -5.80 -17.54
CA LYS A 190 -6.10 -7.03 -18.15
C LYS A 190 -6.92 -8.29 -17.91
N GLU A 191 -8.18 -8.15 -17.48
CA GLU A 191 -9.09 -9.27 -17.20
C GLU A 191 -10.45 -9.09 -17.82
#